data_ad19dee3f924225fe21fffdc38ac3408
#
_entry.id   ad19dee3f924225fe21fffdc38ac3408
#
_cell.length_a   1.000
_cell.length_b   1.000
_cell.length_c   1.000
_cell.angle_alpha   90.00
_cell.angle_beta   90.00
_cell.angle_gamma   90.00
#
_symmetry.space_group_name_H-M   'P 1'
#
loop_
_entity.id
_entity.type
_entity.pdbx_description
1 polymer ?
#
loop_
_entity_poly.entity_id
_entity_poly.type
_entity_poly.pdbx_seq_one_letter_code
_entity_poly.pdbx_strand_id
1 'polypeptide(L)'
;MNEYCNIEIQKLASSAASGRYLLGYNGKFFEANSYVVELINYLQENADEDVAISKYIEKRQGKYTKEQVRGFIEKFIHPLVHTEAPQKRKQFLYEKELFSASLVDKITPYLVGLFNKWLVCGILIFAVIVDVSYLSQTSNLLDFNKHIDAYSIIGIVMFMLGSSLFHELGHATACRHFGIQHKGIGFGLYLNFPVFYTDVTEIWKLNRQQRNVVNLAGVYFQSY
;
A
#
# COMPACT_ATOMS: atom_id res chain seq x y z
N MET A 1 -29.58 10.59 6.44
CA MET A 1 -28.27 10.98 5.93
C MET A 1 -27.95 9.97 4.85
N ASN A 2 -27.66 10.41 3.63
CA ASN A 2 -27.47 9.48 2.52
C ASN A 2 -26.19 8.66 2.76
N GLU A 3 -26.32 7.37 2.92
CA GLU A 3 -25.22 6.44 3.27
C GLU A 3 -24.14 6.34 2.19
N TYR A 4 -24.48 6.69 0.95
CA TYR A 4 -23.55 6.69 -0.19
C TYR A 4 -22.60 7.88 -0.19
N CYS A 5 -22.88 8.96 0.58
CA CYS A 5 -22.04 10.17 0.60
C CYS A 5 -20.60 9.92 1.08
N ASN A 6 -20.38 8.86 1.85
CA ASN A 6 -19.06 8.53 2.38
C ASN A 6 -18.18 7.69 1.40
N ILE A 7 -18.68 7.40 0.19
CA ILE A 7 -17.90 6.69 -0.82
C ILE A 7 -16.98 7.71 -1.49
N GLU A 8 -15.67 7.55 -1.30
CA GLU A 8 -14.65 8.32 -1.99
C GLU A 8 -14.43 7.77 -3.39
N ILE A 9 -14.46 8.64 -4.41
CA ILE A 9 -14.25 8.26 -5.81
C ILE A 9 -12.96 8.89 -6.30
N GLN A 10 -11.99 8.07 -6.68
CA GLN A 10 -10.72 8.52 -7.24
C GLN A 10 -10.50 7.90 -8.63
N LYS A 11 -10.18 8.73 -9.63
CA LYS A 11 -9.81 8.24 -10.96
C LYS A 11 -8.41 7.66 -10.91
N LEU A 12 -8.25 6.39 -11.31
CA LEU A 12 -6.93 5.78 -11.42
C LEU A 12 -6.23 6.29 -12.69
N ALA A 13 -4.98 6.74 -12.54
CA ALA A 13 -4.11 7.08 -13.66
C ALA A 13 -3.68 5.78 -14.38
N SER A 14 -4.53 5.31 -15.29
CA SER A 14 -4.24 4.14 -16.13
C SER A 14 -3.85 4.61 -17.52
N SER A 15 -2.78 4.06 -18.08
CA SER A 15 -2.35 4.26 -19.46
C SER A 15 -3.28 3.62 -20.51
N ALA A 16 -4.29 2.87 -20.09
CA ALA A 16 -5.30 2.29 -20.97
C ALA A 16 -6.57 3.14 -20.97
N ALA A 17 -7.17 3.31 -22.15
CA ALA A 17 -8.35 4.14 -22.43
C ALA A 17 -9.65 3.74 -21.69
N SER A 18 -9.63 2.78 -20.79
CA SER A 18 -10.77 2.40 -19.94
C SER A 18 -10.70 3.19 -18.65
N GLY A 19 -11.62 4.15 -18.47
CA GLY A 19 -11.78 4.88 -17.20
C GLY A 19 -11.98 3.93 -16.03
N ARG A 20 -10.90 3.63 -15.32
CA ARG A 20 -10.91 2.87 -14.06
C ARG A 20 -10.93 3.85 -12.93
N TYR A 21 -11.72 3.54 -11.94
CA TYR A 21 -11.88 4.33 -10.73
C TYR A 21 -11.67 3.46 -9.52
N LEU A 22 -11.19 4.05 -8.46
CA LEU A 22 -11.08 3.44 -7.14
C LEU A 22 -12.19 4.02 -6.27
N LEU A 23 -12.99 3.15 -5.71
CA LEU A 23 -13.99 3.48 -4.70
C LEU A 23 -13.39 3.19 -3.34
N GLY A 24 -13.31 4.21 -2.48
CA GLY A 24 -12.87 4.09 -1.09
C GLY A 24 -14.07 4.17 -0.15
N TYR A 25 -14.21 3.22 0.77
CA TYR A 25 -15.20 3.26 1.84
C TYR A 25 -14.66 2.55 3.08
N ASN A 26 -14.64 3.24 4.22
CA ASN A 26 -14.16 2.70 5.49
C ASN A 26 -12.80 2.00 5.42
N GLY A 27 -11.84 2.55 4.64
CA GLY A 27 -10.49 1.99 4.48
C GLY A 27 -10.40 0.75 3.58
N LYS A 28 -11.49 0.39 2.90
CA LYS A 28 -11.51 -0.61 1.82
C LYS A 28 -11.49 0.09 0.47
N PHE A 29 -10.82 -0.54 -0.51
CA PHE A 29 -10.71 -0.02 -1.85
C PHE A 29 -11.23 -1.05 -2.86
N PHE A 30 -12.05 -0.57 -3.82
CA PHE A 30 -12.66 -1.39 -4.86
C PHE A 30 -12.44 -0.73 -6.21
N GLU A 31 -12.08 -1.53 -7.22
CA GLU A 31 -12.02 -1.02 -8.59
C GLU A 31 -13.43 -0.97 -9.20
N ALA A 32 -13.74 0.15 -9.84
CA ALA A 32 -15.00 0.35 -10.55
C ALA A 32 -14.76 0.94 -11.95
N ASN A 33 -15.71 0.72 -12.84
CA ASN A 33 -15.74 1.35 -14.14
C ASN A 33 -16.55 2.66 -14.11
N SER A 34 -16.51 3.44 -15.18
CA SER A 34 -17.23 4.71 -15.29
C SER A 34 -18.74 4.58 -15.10
N TYR A 35 -19.33 3.43 -15.46
CA TYR A 35 -20.78 3.19 -15.32
C TYR A 35 -21.20 3.09 -13.86
N VAL A 36 -20.41 2.38 -13.05
CA VAL A 36 -20.65 2.23 -11.62
C VAL A 36 -20.45 3.55 -10.89
N VAL A 37 -19.41 4.31 -11.26
CA VAL A 37 -19.16 5.63 -10.69
C VAL A 37 -20.31 6.58 -10.98
N GLU A 38 -20.81 6.57 -12.19
CA GLU A 38 -21.94 7.42 -12.56
C GLU A 38 -23.21 7.07 -11.75
N LEU A 39 -23.48 5.78 -11.54
CA LEU A 39 -24.58 5.34 -10.68
C LEU A 39 -24.39 5.81 -9.23
N ILE A 40 -23.17 5.67 -8.69
CA ILE A 40 -22.86 6.11 -7.32
C ILE A 40 -23.04 7.64 -7.20
N ASN A 41 -22.62 8.42 -8.19
CA ASN A 41 -22.82 9.87 -8.16
C ASN A 41 -24.32 10.22 -8.09
N TYR A 42 -25.18 9.55 -8.86
CA TYR A 42 -26.63 9.77 -8.76
C TYR A 42 -27.19 9.35 -7.39
N LEU A 43 -26.67 8.27 -6.80
CA LEU A 43 -27.03 7.85 -5.45
C LEU A 43 -26.55 8.86 -4.38
N GLN A 44 -25.42 9.51 -4.56
CA GLN A 44 -24.93 10.57 -3.68
C GLN A 44 -25.74 11.86 -3.77
N GLU A 45 -26.15 12.24 -4.99
CA GLU A 45 -26.89 13.48 -5.25
C GLU A 45 -28.37 13.42 -4.86
N ASN A 46 -28.94 12.24 -4.79
CA ASN A 46 -30.37 12.06 -4.51
C ASN A 46 -30.57 11.26 -3.22
N ALA A 47 -31.41 11.78 -2.32
CA ALA A 47 -31.74 11.10 -1.07
C ALA A 47 -32.61 9.85 -1.27
N ASP A 48 -33.36 9.81 -2.38
CA ASP A 48 -34.23 8.69 -2.78
C ASP A 48 -33.54 7.86 -3.85
N GLU A 49 -33.37 6.57 -3.56
CA GLU A 49 -32.72 5.60 -4.44
C GLU A 49 -33.52 5.41 -5.74
N ASP A 50 -34.84 5.40 -5.68
CA ASP A 50 -35.69 5.24 -6.87
C ASP A 50 -35.56 6.43 -7.84
N VAL A 51 -35.37 7.62 -7.31
CA VAL A 51 -35.11 8.83 -8.12
C VAL A 51 -33.74 8.74 -8.78
N ALA A 52 -32.71 8.31 -8.03
CA ALA A 52 -31.37 8.11 -8.56
C ALA A 52 -31.34 7.09 -9.67
N ILE A 53 -31.99 5.93 -9.48
CA ILE A 53 -32.11 4.86 -10.48
C ILE A 53 -32.82 5.38 -11.73
N SER A 54 -33.90 6.13 -11.58
CA SER A 54 -34.67 6.64 -12.73
C SER A 54 -33.85 7.60 -13.59
N LYS A 55 -33.12 8.53 -12.95
CA LYS A 55 -32.20 9.47 -13.61
C LYS A 55 -31.05 8.75 -14.33
N TYR A 56 -30.49 7.72 -13.68
CA TYR A 56 -29.43 6.91 -14.28
C TYR A 56 -29.92 6.19 -15.55
N ILE A 57 -31.11 5.58 -15.50
CA ILE A 57 -31.72 4.86 -16.64
C ILE A 57 -32.03 5.84 -17.77
N GLU A 58 -32.60 7.02 -17.48
CA GLU A 58 -32.89 8.06 -18.47
C GLU A 58 -31.59 8.48 -19.19
N LYS A 59 -30.52 8.76 -18.46
CA LYS A 59 -29.21 9.08 -19.03
C LYS A 59 -28.67 7.96 -19.91
N ARG A 60 -28.96 6.71 -19.61
CA ARG A 60 -28.56 5.52 -20.37
C ARG A 60 -29.53 5.13 -21.45
N GLN A 61 -30.47 6.01 -21.82
CA GLN A 61 -31.45 5.79 -22.88
C GLN A 61 -32.23 4.47 -22.72
N GLY A 62 -32.56 4.11 -21.47
CA GLY A 62 -33.36 2.91 -21.21
C GLY A 62 -32.62 1.58 -21.40
N LYS A 63 -31.30 1.58 -21.50
CA LYS A 63 -30.49 0.36 -21.71
C LYS A 63 -30.64 -0.69 -20.59
N TYR A 64 -31.04 -0.26 -19.39
CA TYR A 64 -31.23 -1.11 -18.22
C TYR A 64 -32.64 -0.95 -17.66
N THR A 65 -33.20 -2.03 -17.09
CA THR A 65 -34.46 -1.97 -16.34
C THR A 65 -34.21 -1.53 -14.88
N LYS A 66 -35.29 -1.05 -14.23
CA LYS A 66 -35.18 -0.67 -12.79
C LYS A 66 -34.76 -1.85 -11.93
N GLU A 67 -35.29 -3.04 -12.20
CA GLU A 67 -34.95 -4.27 -11.46
C GLU A 67 -33.48 -4.65 -11.64
N GLN A 68 -32.93 -4.50 -12.83
CA GLN A 68 -31.51 -4.79 -13.08
C GLN A 68 -30.59 -3.84 -12.31
N VAL A 69 -30.89 -2.53 -12.32
CA VAL A 69 -30.08 -1.54 -11.58
C VAL A 69 -30.22 -1.74 -10.07
N ARG A 70 -31.43 -1.97 -9.56
CA ARG A 70 -31.68 -2.26 -8.14
C ARG A 70 -30.96 -3.53 -7.70
N GLY A 71 -31.08 -4.62 -8.44
CA GLY A 71 -30.36 -5.86 -8.16
C GLY A 71 -28.84 -5.70 -8.17
N PHE A 72 -28.30 -4.79 -9.02
CA PHE A 72 -26.89 -4.44 -8.99
C PHE A 72 -26.52 -3.66 -7.71
N ILE A 73 -27.32 -2.69 -7.30
CA ILE A 73 -27.11 -1.93 -6.07
C ILE A 73 -27.12 -2.87 -4.85
N GLU A 74 -28.13 -3.71 -4.73
CA GLU A 74 -28.26 -4.67 -3.62
C GLU A 74 -27.09 -5.66 -3.57
N LYS A 75 -26.61 -6.11 -4.72
CA LYS A 75 -25.58 -7.15 -4.79
C LYS A 75 -24.16 -6.60 -4.60
N PHE A 76 -23.88 -5.36 -5.08
CA PHE A 76 -22.53 -4.83 -5.15
C PHE A 76 -22.30 -3.55 -4.35
N ILE A 77 -23.30 -2.65 -4.28
CA ILE A 77 -23.12 -1.35 -3.60
C ILE A 77 -23.56 -1.43 -2.14
N HIS A 78 -24.69 -2.04 -1.82
CA HIS A 78 -25.12 -2.23 -0.43
C HIS A 78 -24.10 -2.98 0.41
N PRO A 79 -23.52 -4.11 -0.03
CA PRO A 79 -22.47 -4.78 0.74
C PRO A 79 -21.23 -3.92 0.95
N LEU A 80 -20.95 -2.97 0.04
CA LEU A 80 -19.83 -2.04 0.19
C LEU A 80 -20.10 -1.05 1.32
N VAL A 81 -21.32 -0.51 1.38
CA VAL A 81 -21.74 0.50 2.37
C VAL A 81 -22.07 -0.13 3.72
N HIS A 82 -22.76 -1.27 3.73
CA HIS A 82 -23.14 -1.98 4.97
C HIS A 82 -22.04 -2.89 5.54
N THR A 83 -20.93 -3.06 4.82
CA THR A 83 -19.83 -3.81 5.42
C THR A 83 -19.22 -2.98 6.55
N GLU A 84 -19.31 -3.48 7.76
CA GLU A 84 -18.56 -2.92 8.89
C GLU A 84 -17.11 -2.68 8.50
N ALA A 85 -16.53 -1.57 8.98
CA ALA A 85 -15.10 -1.34 8.84
C ALA A 85 -14.38 -2.63 9.19
N PRO A 86 -13.41 -3.09 8.37
CA PRO A 86 -12.74 -4.35 8.65
C PRO A 86 -12.25 -4.28 10.09
N GLN A 87 -12.83 -5.11 10.95
CA GLN A 87 -12.23 -5.33 12.27
C GLN A 87 -10.77 -5.63 11.93
N LYS A 88 -9.86 -4.77 12.38
CA LYS A 88 -8.43 -5.02 12.23
C LYS A 88 -8.21 -6.41 12.81
N ARG A 89 -8.10 -7.42 11.94
CA ARG A 89 -7.62 -8.73 12.41
C ARG A 89 -6.32 -8.41 13.09
N LYS A 90 -6.24 -8.70 14.39
CA LYS A 90 -4.99 -8.55 15.13
C LYS A 90 -3.96 -9.44 14.43
N GLN A 91 -3.22 -8.87 13.51
CA GLN A 91 -2.16 -9.59 12.79
C GLN A 91 -0.98 -9.85 13.74
N PHE A 92 -0.86 -9.00 14.74
CA PHE A 92 0.20 -9.04 15.74
C PHE A 92 -0.37 -9.45 17.10
N LEU A 93 0.38 -10.27 17.82
CA LEU A 93 0.12 -10.58 19.24
C LEU A 93 0.31 -9.35 20.11
N TYR A 94 1.25 -8.51 19.74
CA TYR A 94 1.54 -7.21 20.32
C TYR A 94 1.91 -6.23 19.22
N GLU A 95 1.40 -5.00 19.30
CA GLU A 95 1.77 -3.93 18.37
C GLU A 95 1.92 -2.61 19.12
N LYS A 96 2.96 -1.85 18.78
CA LYS A 96 3.22 -0.50 19.32
C LYS A 96 3.83 0.36 18.23
N GLU A 97 3.30 1.55 18.04
CA GLU A 97 3.93 2.56 17.21
C GLU A 97 5.21 3.06 17.91
N LEU A 98 6.34 2.98 17.22
CA LEU A 98 7.63 3.48 17.71
C LEU A 98 7.95 4.87 17.19
N PHE A 99 7.70 5.10 15.91
CA PHE A 99 7.95 6.37 15.25
C PHE A 99 6.65 6.86 14.62
N SER A 100 6.19 8.01 15.07
CA SER A 100 4.96 8.61 14.52
C SER A 100 5.13 8.99 13.04
N ALA A 101 4.03 9.00 12.30
CA ALA A 101 4.03 9.43 10.90
C ALA A 101 4.69 10.81 10.72
N SER A 102 4.45 11.76 11.64
CA SER A 102 5.02 13.10 11.61
C SER A 102 6.54 13.11 11.75
N LEU A 103 7.13 12.18 12.50
CA LEU A 103 8.59 12.04 12.61
C LEU A 103 9.17 11.44 11.33
N VAL A 104 8.55 10.39 10.82
CA VAL A 104 8.95 9.74 9.55
C VAL A 104 8.87 10.74 8.40
N ASP A 105 7.81 11.57 8.37
CA ASP A 105 7.63 12.64 7.39
C ASP A 105 8.72 13.71 7.40
N LYS A 106 9.43 13.90 8.51
CA LYS A 106 10.59 14.80 8.58
C LYS A 106 11.85 14.19 7.97
N ILE A 107 11.98 12.87 7.98
CA ILE A 107 13.16 12.15 7.50
C ILE A 107 13.04 11.81 6.02
N THR A 108 11.89 11.34 5.59
CA THR A 108 11.64 10.85 4.22
C THR A 108 11.98 11.86 3.10
N PRO A 109 11.81 13.20 3.24
CA PRO A 109 12.19 14.15 2.17
C PRO A 109 13.65 14.08 1.77
N TYR A 110 14.53 13.82 2.75
CA TYR A 110 15.97 13.69 2.49
C TYR A 110 16.32 12.40 1.75
N LEU A 111 15.47 11.38 1.89
CA LEU A 111 15.67 10.06 1.30
C LEU A 111 14.98 9.90 -0.06
N VAL A 112 14.05 10.79 -0.44
CA VAL A 112 13.36 10.72 -1.75
C VAL A 112 14.35 10.76 -2.92
N GLY A 113 15.48 11.47 -2.77
CA GLY A 113 16.54 11.52 -3.78
C GLY A 113 17.12 10.14 -4.14
N LEU A 114 17.04 9.16 -3.23
CA LEU A 114 17.49 7.79 -3.45
C LEU A 114 16.68 7.07 -4.54
N PHE A 115 15.44 7.53 -4.84
CA PHE A 115 14.62 7.01 -5.95
C PHE A 115 15.00 7.54 -7.32
N ASN A 116 16.13 8.28 -7.45
CA ASN A 116 16.65 8.62 -8.76
C ASN A 116 17.07 7.34 -9.49
N LYS A 117 16.47 7.11 -10.68
CA LYS A 117 16.68 5.89 -11.48
C LYS A 117 18.15 5.54 -11.74
N TRP A 118 18.99 6.55 -11.95
CA TRP A 118 20.41 6.35 -12.20
C TRP A 118 21.15 5.92 -10.94
N LEU A 119 20.77 6.49 -9.80
CA LEU A 119 21.32 6.11 -8.49
C LEU A 119 20.89 4.67 -8.14
N VAL A 120 19.62 4.31 -8.34
CA VAL A 120 19.11 2.96 -8.14
C VAL A 120 19.91 1.95 -8.98
N CYS A 121 20.06 2.21 -10.28
CA CYS A 121 20.84 1.33 -11.16
C CYS A 121 22.30 1.22 -10.70
N GLY A 122 22.94 2.33 -10.32
CA GLY A 122 24.33 2.34 -9.86
C GLY A 122 24.51 1.51 -8.59
N ILE A 123 23.64 1.65 -7.61
CA ILE A 123 23.71 0.90 -6.34
C ILE A 123 23.46 -0.59 -6.57
N LEU A 124 22.45 -0.96 -7.37
CA LEU A 124 22.19 -2.37 -7.66
C LEU A 124 23.36 -3.02 -8.40
N ILE A 125 23.98 -2.32 -9.36
CA ILE A 125 25.18 -2.81 -10.05
C ILE A 125 26.33 -2.96 -9.07
N PHE A 126 26.55 -1.96 -8.21
CA PHE A 126 27.59 -1.99 -7.18
C PHE A 126 27.38 -3.16 -6.21
N ALA A 127 26.15 -3.37 -5.71
CA ALA A 127 25.82 -4.49 -4.85
C ALA A 127 26.15 -5.83 -5.51
N VAL A 128 25.75 -6.03 -6.77
CA VAL A 128 26.08 -7.26 -7.51
C VAL A 128 27.59 -7.45 -7.67
N ILE A 129 28.35 -6.37 -7.93
CA ILE A 129 29.83 -6.46 -8.04
C ILE A 129 30.44 -6.89 -6.71
N VAL A 130 29.96 -6.30 -5.59
CA VAL A 130 30.45 -6.66 -4.24
C VAL A 130 30.13 -8.12 -3.93
N ASP A 131 28.90 -8.57 -4.19
CA ASP A 131 28.47 -9.96 -3.94
C ASP A 131 29.31 -10.95 -4.77
N VAL A 132 29.47 -10.69 -6.06
CA VAL A 132 30.30 -11.54 -6.93
C VAL A 132 31.75 -11.56 -6.48
N SER A 133 32.31 -10.40 -6.12
CA SER A 133 33.68 -10.30 -5.59
C SER A 133 33.85 -11.09 -4.30
N TYR A 134 32.89 -10.97 -3.38
CA TYR A 134 32.89 -11.70 -2.12
C TYR A 134 32.81 -13.21 -2.35
N LEU A 135 31.87 -13.66 -3.18
CA LEU A 135 31.67 -15.08 -3.50
C LEU A 135 32.91 -15.68 -4.21
N SER A 136 33.59 -14.91 -5.07
CA SER A 136 34.78 -15.37 -5.77
C SER A 136 36.02 -15.53 -4.87
N GLN A 137 36.08 -14.77 -3.76
CA GLN A 137 37.21 -14.81 -2.83
C GLN A 137 36.98 -15.81 -1.67
N THR A 138 35.73 -16.19 -1.43
CA THR A 138 35.37 -17.05 -0.29
C THR A 138 35.36 -18.52 -0.75
N SER A 139 36.43 -19.25 -0.48
CA SER A 139 36.54 -20.68 -0.80
C SER A 139 35.68 -21.59 0.09
N ASN A 140 35.30 -21.13 1.30
CA ASN A 140 34.53 -21.88 2.28
C ASN A 140 33.39 -21.06 2.87
N LEU A 141 32.30 -20.91 2.13
CA LEU A 141 31.07 -20.18 2.55
C LEU A 141 30.40 -20.85 3.77
N LEU A 142 30.65 -22.13 4.01
CA LEU A 142 30.02 -22.94 5.06
C LEU A 142 30.99 -23.34 6.17
N ASP A 143 32.05 -22.57 6.39
CA ASP A 143 32.95 -22.84 7.52
C ASP A 143 32.32 -22.35 8.84
N PHE A 144 31.52 -23.22 9.47
CA PHE A 144 30.86 -23.01 10.74
C PHE A 144 31.80 -23.14 11.96
N ASN A 145 33.10 -23.38 11.78
CA ASN A 145 34.04 -23.55 12.84
C ASN A 145 34.56 -22.21 13.48
N LYS A 146 34.02 -21.09 13.01
CA LYS A 146 34.33 -19.79 13.66
C LYS A 146 33.63 -19.72 15.00
N HIS A 147 34.38 -19.52 16.07
CA HIS A 147 33.84 -19.17 17.38
C HIS A 147 33.07 -17.84 17.27
N ILE A 148 31.75 -17.91 17.36
CA ILE A 148 30.88 -16.72 17.40
C ILE A 148 30.88 -16.28 18.87
N ASP A 149 31.51 -15.16 19.16
CA ASP A 149 31.48 -14.56 20.49
C ASP A 149 30.22 -13.74 20.75
N ALA A 150 29.97 -13.39 22.00
CA ALA A 150 28.76 -12.64 22.38
C ALA A 150 28.69 -11.25 21.68
N TYR A 151 29.81 -10.63 21.41
CA TYR A 151 29.86 -9.32 20.73
C TYR A 151 29.44 -9.44 19.26
N SER A 152 29.86 -10.51 18.60
CA SER A 152 29.44 -10.81 17.24
C SER A 152 27.93 -11.04 17.16
N ILE A 153 27.34 -11.77 18.10
CA ILE A 153 25.89 -12.00 18.17
C ILE A 153 25.16 -10.67 18.37
N ILE A 154 25.61 -9.84 19.31
CA ILE A 154 25.01 -8.53 19.56
C ILE A 154 25.11 -7.65 18.30
N GLY A 155 26.26 -7.64 17.63
CA GLY A 155 26.46 -6.91 16.38
C GLY A 155 25.51 -7.34 15.28
N ILE A 156 25.34 -8.64 15.08
CA ILE A 156 24.39 -9.21 14.09
C ILE A 156 22.96 -8.79 14.41
N VAL A 157 22.55 -8.92 15.69
CA VAL A 157 21.18 -8.54 16.10
C VAL A 157 20.94 -7.05 15.87
N MET A 158 21.88 -6.19 16.26
CA MET A 158 21.76 -4.74 16.03
C MET A 158 21.73 -4.38 14.54
N PHE A 159 22.54 -5.06 13.73
CA PHE A 159 22.51 -4.90 12.27
C PHE A 159 21.17 -5.32 11.69
N MET A 160 20.63 -6.48 12.08
CA MET A 160 19.31 -6.96 11.62
C MET A 160 18.18 -5.98 12.00
N LEU A 161 18.20 -5.47 13.24
CA LEU A 161 17.19 -4.49 13.68
C LEU A 161 17.30 -3.18 12.88
N GLY A 162 18.52 -2.67 12.69
CA GLY A 162 18.78 -1.46 11.90
C GLY A 162 18.35 -1.63 10.44
N SER A 163 18.73 -2.74 9.82
CA SER A 163 18.35 -3.10 8.44
C SER A 163 16.83 -3.22 8.28
N SER A 164 16.16 -3.87 9.26
CA SER A 164 14.69 -4.00 9.22
C SER A 164 14.00 -2.64 9.37
N LEU A 165 14.49 -1.76 10.25
CA LEU A 165 13.97 -0.42 10.38
C LEU A 165 14.17 0.40 9.09
N PHE A 166 15.32 0.26 8.46
CA PHE A 166 15.65 0.95 7.22
C PHE A 166 14.78 0.44 6.05
N HIS A 167 14.43 -0.85 6.06
CA HIS A 167 13.43 -1.43 5.14
C HIS A 167 12.09 -0.70 5.24
N GLU A 168 11.54 -0.53 6.44
CA GLU A 168 10.26 0.15 6.65
C GLU A 168 10.33 1.63 6.23
N LEU A 169 11.47 2.27 6.48
CA LEU A 169 11.71 3.64 6.04
C LEU A 169 11.72 3.75 4.50
N GLY A 170 12.15 2.71 3.81
CA GLY A 170 12.07 2.59 2.34
C GLY A 170 10.63 2.66 1.85
N HIS A 171 9.73 1.89 2.45
CA HIS A 171 8.31 1.92 2.11
C HIS A 171 7.69 3.30 2.35
N ALA A 172 7.94 3.91 3.51
CA ALA A 172 7.45 5.25 3.84
C ALA A 172 7.98 6.31 2.86
N THR A 173 9.27 6.23 2.50
CA THR A 173 9.90 7.16 1.55
C THR A 173 9.30 7.01 0.15
N ALA A 174 9.01 5.78 -0.29
CA ALA A 174 8.35 5.53 -1.57
C ALA A 174 6.91 6.08 -1.59
N CYS A 175 6.15 5.93 -0.50
CA CYS A 175 4.83 6.55 -0.38
C CYS A 175 4.91 8.05 -0.55
N ARG A 176 5.86 8.71 0.12
CA ARG A 176 6.08 10.14 -0.04
C ARG A 176 6.50 10.53 -1.46
N HIS A 177 7.37 9.74 -2.10
CA HIS A 177 7.79 9.97 -3.49
C HIS A 177 6.59 10.01 -4.46
N PHE A 178 5.57 9.20 -4.22
CA PHE A 178 4.35 9.16 -5.02
C PHE A 178 3.21 10.05 -4.46
N GLY A 179 3.45 10.81 -3.41
CA GLY A 179 2.47 11.77 -2.85
C GLY A 179 1.30 11.11 -2.14
N ILE A 180 1.45 9.89 -1.63
CA ILE A 180 0.46 9.20 -0.81
C ILE A 180 0.87 9.18 0.66
N GLN A 181 -0.12 9.06 1.53
CA GLN A 181 0.12 9.00 2.97
C GLN A 181 0.57 7.59 3.40
N HIS A 182 1.39 7.55 4.43
CA HIS A 182 1.74 6.37 5.20
C HIS A 182 1.46 6.62 6.68
N LYS A 183 1.33 5.56 7.47
CA LYS A 183 1.33 5.68 8.92
C LYS A 183 2.76 5.65 9.46
N GLY A 184 2.87 5.79 10.79
CA GLY A 184 4.16 5.68 11.46
C GLY A 184 4.76 4.27 11.36
N ILE A 185 6.02 4.14 11.77
CA ILE A 185 6.69 2.84 11.85
C ILE A 185 6.40 2.24 13.21
N GLY A 186 5.79 1.06 13.21
CA GLY A 186 5.47 0.29 14.40
C GLY A 186 6.40 -0.90 14.59
N PHE A 187 6.36 -1.44 15.79
CA PHE A 187 6.97 -2.71 16.17
C PHE A 187 5.87 -3.66 16.58
N GLY A 188 5.94 -4.90 16.12
CA GLY A 188 4.96 -5.92 16.46
C GLY A 188 5.57 -7.30 16.65
N LEU A 189 4.83 -8.17 17.31
CA LEU A 189 5.13 -9.60 17.38
C LEU A 189 4.21 -10.34 16.41
N TYR A 190 4.78 -10.81 15.30
CA TYR A 190 4.09 -11.63 14.32
C TYR A 190 4.51 -13.09 14.51
N LEU A 191 3.58 -13.97 14.91
CA LEU A 191 3.86 -15.39 15.17
C LEU A 191 5.11 -15.61 16.05
N ASN A 192 5.29 -14.82 17.12
CA ASN A 192 6.44 -14.80 18.01
C ASN A 192 7.76 -14.21 17.45
N PHE A 193 7.76 -13.70 16.22
CA PHE A 193 8.90 -12.99 15.66
C PHE A 193 8.73 -11.49 15.82
N PRO A 194 9.76 -10.77 16.34
CA PRO A 194 9.76 -9.32 16.38
C PRO A 194 9.92 -8.78 14.95
N VAL A 195 9.02 -7.88 14.55
CA VAL A 195 9.03 -7.25 13.23
C VAL A 195 8.75 -5.76 13.34
N PHE A 196 9.39 -4.95 12.51
CA PHE A 196 8.92 -3.60 12.24
C PHE A 196 7.87 -3.65 11.13
N TYR A 197 7.00 -2.68 11.09
CA TYR A 197 5.99 -2.56 10.05
C TYR A 197 5.60 -1.12 9.80
N THR A 198 5.25 -0.82 8.56
CA THR A 198 4.68 0.46 8.14
C THR A 198 3.35 0.21 7.43
N ASP A 199 2.27 0.86 7.87
CA ASP A 199 0.98 0.75 7.18
C ASP A 199 0.98 1.67 5.95
N VAL A 200 1.05 1.05 4.80
CA VAL A 200 1.05 1.70 3.48
C VAL A 200 -0.24 1.39 2.71
N THR A 201 -1.37 1.22 3.40
CA THR A 201 -2.67 0.86 2.78
C THR A 201 -3.07 1.81 1.65
N GLU A 202 -2.67 3.08 1.71
CA GLU A 202 -2.93 4.10 0.69
C GLU A 202 -2.32 3.78 -0.70
N ILE A 203 -1.43 2.78 -0.81
CA ILE A 203 -0.84 2.35 -2.10
C ILE A 203 -1.90 1.92 -3.13
N TRP A 204 -3.09 1.53 -2.67
CA TRP A 204 -4.19 1.19 -3.57
C TRP A 204 -4.64 2.35 -4.46
N LYS A 205 -4.36 3.60 -4.06
CA LYS A 205 -4.59 4.81 -4.86
C LYS A 205 -3.61 4.94 -6.04
N LEU A 206 -2.50 4.21 -6.01
CA LEU A 206 -1.45 4.24 -7.04
C LEU A 206 -1.76 3.27 -8.19
N ASN A 207 -1.14 3.53 -9.35
CA ASN A 207 -1.15 2.57 -10.45
C ASN A 207 -0.26 1.35 -10.12
N ARG A 208 -0.41 0.27 -10.91
CA ARG A 208 0.29 -1.00 -10.66
C ARG A 208 1.82 -0.85 -10.59
N GLN A 209 2.39 -0.02 -11.48
CA GLN A 209 3.85 0.17 -11.51
C GLN A 209 4.36 0.88 -10.27
N GLN A 210 3.68 1.95 -9.85
CA GLN A 210 4.01 2.68 -8.63
C GLN A 210 3.85 1.81 -7.38
N ARG A 211 2.78 1.00 -7.29
CA ARG A 211 2.61 0.02 -6.20
C ARG A 211 3.79 -0.96 -6.12
N ASN A 212 4.25 -1.45 -7.27
CA ASN A 212 5.42 -2.33 -7.30
C ASN A 212 6.68 -1.63 -6.77
N VAL A 213 6.87 -0.36 -7.09
CA VAL A 213 8.01 0.41 -6.55
C VAL A 213 7.90 0.53 -5.03
N VAL A 214 6.71 0.86 -4.49
CA VAL A 214 6.52 0.93 -3.03
C VAL A 214 6.79 -0.42 -2.38
N ASN A 215 6.29 -1.52 -2.96
CA ASN A 215 6.49 -2.87 -2.42
C ASN A 215 7.97 -3.30 -2.44
N LEU A 216 8.74 -2.88 -3.42
CA LEU A 216 10.17 -3.21 -3.54
C LEU A 216 11.08 -2.23 -2.79
N ALA A 217 10.55 -1.08 -2.37
CA ALA A 217 11.34 -0.02 -1.76
C ALA A 217 12.05 -0.44 -0.48
N GLY A 218 11.43 -1.32 0.33
CA GLY A 218 12.06 -1.86 1.53
C GLY A 218 13.33 -2.64 1.19
N VAL A 219 13.25 -3.58 0.26
CA VAL A 219 14.41 -4.38 -0.19
C VAL A 219 15.47 -3.48 -0.83
N TYR A 220 15.07 -2.51 -1.63
CA TYR A 220 15.96 -1.55 -2.23
C TYR A 220 16.74 -0.75 -1.16
N PHE A 221 16.09 -0.32 -0.09
CA PHE A 221 16.76 0.37 1.01
C PHE A 221 17.73 -0.54 1.79
N GLN A 222 17.50 -1.84 1.84
CA GLN A 222 18.42 -2.80 2.44
C GLN A 222 19.69 -3.05 1.59
N SER A 223 19.72 -2.64 0.33
CA SER A 223 20.89 -2.75 -0.53
C SER A 223 21.92 -1.61 -0.37
N TYR A 224 21.60 -0.62 0.49
CA TYR A 224 22.53 0.42 0.95
C TYR A 224 23.29 -0.04 2.17
#